data_7ba7284cd0069034ebf44b9a92b0e934
#
_entry.id   7ba7284cd0069034ebf44b9a92b0e934
#
_cell.length_a   1.000
_cell.length_b   1.000
_cell.length_c   1.000
_cell.angle_alpha   90.00
_cell.angle_beta   90.00
_cell.angle_gamma   90.00
#
_symmetry.space_group_name_H-M   'P 1'
#
loop_
_entity.id
_entity.type
_entity.pdbx_description
1 polymer ?
#
loop_
_entity_poly.entity_id
_entity_poly.type
_entity_poly.pdbx_seq_one_letter_code
_entity_poly.pdbx_strand_id
1 'polypeptide(L)'
;MWSRVRVRLGFVLGCWLLLQPPLANARDFVAASPVTVRLYATREGLVGKTTATGHLITPGDHFVSLPSEKALNRSVIVSYHGKSVTAPVLDIGPWNRHDAWWEVGAARGQFADLPRFLPEVWAAYENGYNDGRDGNGRFITFPSMIDLGDGVYADLGMQQSDWVDVTLTWVDGPSPPPLAPADRKIGKKNDPSAPPAPPPVPKAPDVAHDDRYFSETGYRIDDDVIWSYFVARGRATVFGFPVSRTFVLLGCNVQIFQRQVAQSCAGRDTALMNLLDPDIFPYDRVNGSELPSADPTMKAETPSVGSAGYGSAIVEFVRSNAPDSFEGLAVGFARTFFRALANDNQLLDLEIWGAPISHPRRDPGNSNFVYQRFQRGVMHFDAATGRTQGLLLADYLKAILRGRDLPADLAQAAHGSKFLAQYCPGSVHWLCRPADLPATDLTFAFETG
;
A
#
# COMPACT_ATOMS: atom_id res chain seq x y z
N MET A 1 -83.77 21.93 53.17
CA MET A 1 -84.73 22.23 52.11
C MET A 1 -84.06 23.22 51.14
N TRP A 2 -83.98 22.89 49.96
CA TRP A 2 -83.15 23.35 48.86
C TRP A 2 -83.35 24.77 48.39
N SER A 3 -82.27 25.51 48.09
CA SER A 3 -82.31 26.66 47.20
C SER A 3 -81.02 26.76 46.39
N ARG A 4 -81.15 26.71 45.06
CA ARG A 4 -80.07 26.85 44.10
C ARG A 4 -79.83 28.34 43.81
N VAL A 5 -78.61 28.80 43.99
CA VAL A 5 -78.18 30.10 43.50
C VAL A 5 -77.32 29.87 42.21
N ARG A 6 -77.75 30.42 41.08
CA ARG A 6 -77.02 30.48 39.82
C ARG A 6 -76.19 31.78 39.82
N VAL A 7 -74.87 31.62 39.76
CA VAL A 7 -73.92 32.69 39.47
C VAL A 7 -73.58 32.68 37.98
N ARG A 8 -73.82 33.77 37.28
CA ARG A 8 -73.37 34.02 35.92
C ARG A 8 -71.97 34.54 35.98
N LEU A 9 -70.97 33.80 35.35
CA LEU A 9 -69.65 34.29 35.13
C LEU A 9 -69.66 35.01 33.74
N GLY A 10 -69.32 36.30 33.76
CA GLY A 10 -69.01 37.05 32.55
C GLY A 10 -67.54 36.78 32.09
N PHE A 11 -67.39 36.40 30.82
CA PHE A 11 -66.09 36.25 30.22
C PHE A 11 -65.59 37.64 29.79
N VAL A 12 -64.46 38.08 30.37
CA VAL A 12 -63.68 39.22 29.84
C VAL A 12 -62.53 38.61 29.05
N LEU A 13 -62.53 38.76 27.69
CA LEU A 13 -61.44 38.43 26.82
C LEU A 13 -60.34 39.48 27.02
N GLY A 14 -59.31 39.14 27.77
CA GLY A 14 -58.04 39.88 27.80
C GLY A 14 -57.14 39.38 26.76
N CYS A 15 -56.90 40.21 25.73
CA CYS A 15 -55.93 39.95 24.68
C CYS A 15 -54.49 40.11 25.23
N TRP A 16 -53.82 38.99 25.56
CA TRP A 16 -52.42 38.99 25.92
C TRP A 16 -51.58 38.84 24.63
N LEU A 17 -51.01 39.94 24.13
CA LEU A 17 -49.92 39.91 23.18
C LEU A 17 -48.68 39.35 23.88
N LEU A 18 -48.43 38.05 23.67
CA LEU A 18 -47.16 37.43 24.02
C LEU A 18 -46.08 37.94 23.05
N LEU A 19 -45.26 38.91 23.50
CA LEU A 19 -43.98 39.19 22.87
C LEU A 19 -43.10 37.93 23.05
N GLN A 20 -43.01 37.12 22.01
CA GLN A 20 -41.99 36.08 21.93
C GLN A 20 -40.64 36.77 21.72
N PRO A 21 -39.61 36.50 22.54
CA PRO A 21 -38.24 36.91 22.21
C PRO A 21 -37.81 36.23 20.89
N PRO A 22 -37.01 36.90 20.03
CA PRO A 22 -36.50 36.28 18.82
C PRO A 22 -35.70 35.06 19.24
N LEU A 23 -36.03 33.90 18.65
CA LEU A 23 -35.18 32.71 18.70
C LEU A 23 -33.80 33.10 18.15
N ALA A 24 -32.85 33.36 19.03
CA ALA A 24 -31.46 33.42 18.66
C ALA A 24 -31.14 32.09 18.00
N ASN A 25 -30.79 32.13 16.70
CA ASN A 25 -30.17 30.98 16.03
C ASN A 25 -28.98 30.55 16.89
N ALA A 26 -29.14 29.50 17.67
CA ALA A 26 -28.01 28.74 18.20
C ALA A 26 -27.25 28.23 16.99
N ARG A 27 -26.26 28.99 16.54
CA ARG A 27 -25.18 28.41 15.74
C ARG A 27 -24.58 27.36 16.64
N ASP A 28 -24.79 26.11 16.28
CA ASP A 28 -24.05 25.01 16.88
C ASP A 28 -22.56 25.37 16.81
N PHE A 29 -22.03 25.81 17.93
CA PHE A 29 -20.59 25.85 18.13
C PHE A 29 -20.15 24.39 18.19
N VAL A 30 -19.88 23.79 17.03
CA VAL A 30 -19.09 22.58 16.98
C VAL A 30 -17.76 22.94 17.63
N ALA A 31 -17.54 22.42 18.83
CA ALA A 31 -16.27 22.61 19.52
C ALA A 31 -15.17 22.18 18.54
N ALA A 32 -14.22 23.08 18.27
CA ALA A 32 -13.09 22.76 17.40
C ALA A 32 -12.39 21.54 17.99
N SER A 33 -12.37 20.45 17.20
CA SER A 33 -11.73 19.19 17.59
C SER A 33 -10.45 19.03 16.80
N PRO A 34 -9.38 18.48 17.41
CA PRO A 34 -8.16 18.16 16.68
C PRO A 34 -8.43 17.30 15.45
N VAL A 35 -7.75 17.58 14.36
CA VAL A 35 -7.98 16.89 13.08
C VAL A 35 -7.22 15.57 13.06
N THR A 36 -7.91 14.50 12.68
CA THR A 36 -7.31 13.20 12.42
C THR A 36 -7.24 12.94 10.92
N VAL A 37 -6.07 12.55 10.44
CA VAL A 37 -5.80 12.22 9.04
C VAL A 37 -5.20 10.83 8.96
N ARG A 38 -5.65 10.03 8.00
CA ARG A 38 -5.10 8.69 7.74
C ARG A 38 -3.86 8.81 6.85
N LEU A 39 -2.72 8.38 7.35
CA LEU A 39 -1.42 8.47 6.68
C LEU A 39 -0.77 7.08 6.57
N TYR A 40 -0.01 6.86 5.50
CA TYR A 40 0.84 5.67 5.40
C TYR A 40 2.14 5.91 6.16
N ALA A 41 2.40 5.08 7.16
CA ALA A 41 3.53 5.21 8.08
C ALA A 41 4.62 4.19 7.76
N THR A 42 5.86 4.66 7.87
CA THR A 42 7.06 3.82 7.82
C THR A 42 7.84 3.92 9.13
N ARG A 43 8.77 2.98 9.33
CA ARG A 43 9.68 3.00 10.48
C ARG A 43 10.89 3.86 10.15
N GLU A 44 11.22 4.83 11.00
CA GLU A 44 12.37 5.72 10.81
C GLU A 44 13.70 4.96 10.89
N GLY A 45 13.88 4.14 11.90
CA GLY A 45 15.14 3.43 12.16
C GLY A 45 16.27 4.34 12.60
N LEU A 46 17.10 4.80 11.74
CA LEU A 46 18.20 5.78 11.83
C LEU A 46 18.91 5.92 13.19
N VAL A 47 18.99 4.85 14.01
CA VAL A 47 19.66 4.83 15.32
C VAL A 47 21.11 5.31 15.17
N GLY A 48 21.52 6.25 16.05
CA GLY A 48 22.84 6.90 16.01
C GLY A 48 22.93 8.11 15.09
N LYS A 49 21.85 8.49 14.39
CA LYS A 49 21.74 9.76 13.65
C LYS A 49 21.08 10.81 14.51
N THR A 50 21.18 12.06 14.09
CA THR A 50 20.58 13.20 14.79
C THR A 50 19.39 13.71 14.01
N THR A 51 18.25 13.90 14.68
CA THR A 51 17.03 14.49 14.11
C THR A 51 17.22 15.97 13.79
N ALA A 52 16.27 16.56 13.06
CA ALA A 52 16.27 18.00 12.75
C ALA A 52 16.23 18.90 13.99
N THR A 53 15.72 18.41 15.13
CA THR A 53 15.75 19.15 16.42
C THR A 53 17.03 18.96 17.21
N GLY A 54 18.00 18.18 16.72
CA GLY A 54 19.26 17.88 17.40
C GLY A 54 19.21 16.70 18.39
N HIS A 55 18.10 15.96 18.45
CA HIS A 55 17.98 14.76 19.27
C HIS A 55 18.76 13.60 18.64
N LEU A 56 19.62 12.93 19.43
CA LEU A 56 20.34 11.72 19.01
C LEU A 56 19.39 10.53 19.10
N ILE A 57 19.11 9.88 17.98
CA ILE A 57 18.19 8.73 17.91
C ILE A 57 18.79 7.51 18.61
N THR A 58 18.06 6.98 19.58
CA THR A 58 18.41 5.76 20.33
C THR A 58 17.36 4.65 20.07
N PRO A 59 17.69 3.37 20.30
CA PRO A 59 16.71 2.29 20.20
C PRO A 59 15.56 2.54 21.18
N GLY A 60 14.31 2.45 20.67
CA GLY A 60 13.12 2.64 21.49
C GLY A 60 12.66 4.10 21.65
N ASP A 61 13.26 5.05 20.96
CA ASP A 61 12.83 6.44 21.01
C ASP A 61 11.40 6.66 20.49
N HIS A 62 10.67 7.55 21.18
CA HIS A 62 9.31 7.93 20.86
C HIS A 62 9.29 9.29 20.19
N PHE A 63 9.33 9.30 18.87
CA PHE A 63 9.16 10.51 18.06
C PHE A 63 8.54 10.15 16.71
N VAL A 64 8.17 11.17 15.95
CA VAL A 64 7.74 11.04 14.56
C VAL A 64 8.43 12.10 13.70
N SER A 65 8.49 11.82 12.39
CA SER A 65 8.92 12.78 11.36
C SER A 65 7.71 13.15 10.50
N LEU A 66 7.53 14.46 10.26
CA LEU A 66 6.53 14.99 9.34
C LEU A 66 7.20 15.90 8.30
N PRO A 67 6.65 15.99 7.07
CA PRO A 67 7.34 16.60 5.93
C PRO A 67 7.38 18.13 5.95
N SER A 68 7.46 18.75 7.13
CA SER A 68 7.53 20.19 7.28
C SER A 68 8.17 20.64 8.59
N GLU A 69 9.05 21.63 8.51
CA GLU A 69 9.63 22.32 9.69
C GLU A 69 8.56 22.93 10.62
N LYS A 70 7.38 23.26 10.09
CA LYS A 70 6.26 23.80 10.87
C LYS A 70 5.67 22.81 11.88
N ALA A 71 5.98 21.53 11.76
CA ALA A 71 5.55 20.50 12.70
C ALA A 71 6.53 20.29 13.87
N LEU A 72 7.77 20.72 13.75
CA LEU A 72 8.80 20.50 14.78
C LEU A 72 8.36 20.97 16.16
N ASN A 73 8.70 20.18 17.18
CA ASN A 73 8.36 20.39 18.59
C ASN A 73 6.85 20.41 18.89
N ARG A 74 5.99 20.01 17.95
CA ARG A 74 4.57 19.74 18.19
C ARG A 74 4.39 18.27 18.53
N SER A 75 3.19 17.88 19.00
CA SER A 75 2.88 16.50 19.32
C SER A 75 1.74 15.99 18.45
N VAL A 76 1.81 14.75 18.05
CA VAL A 76 0.74 14.02 17.38
C VAL A 76 0.29 12.84 18.24
N ILE A 77 -0.94 12.38 18.01
CA ILE A 77 -1.41 11.08 18.50
C ILE A 77 -1.45 10.16 17.29
N VAL A 78 -0.69 9.09 17.31
CA VAL A 78 -0.69 8.05 16.27
C VAL A 78 -1.51 6.88 16.79
N SER A 79 -2.51 6.46 16.02
CA SER A 79 -3.39 5.34 16.37
C SER A 79 -3.30 4.25 15.32
N TYR A 80 -3.19 2.99 15.78
CA TYR A 80 -3.10 1.80 14.94
C TYR A 80 -3.75 0.61 15.64
N HIS A 81 -4.72 -0.03 15.00
CA HIS A 81 -5.44 -1.22 15.51
C HIS A 81 -5.89 -1.12 16.98
N GLY A 82 -6.46 0.03 17.36
CA GLY A 82 -6.99 0.26 18.71
C GLY A 82 -5.94 0.66 19.75
N LYS A 83 -4.67 0.71 19.40
CA LYS A 83 -3.60 1.29 20.23
C LYS A 83 -3.34 2.74 19.82
N SER A 84 -2.87 3.56 20.75
CA SER A 84 -2.53 4.95 20.47
C SER A 84 -1.28 5.35 21.25
N VAL A 85 -0.41 6.12 20.60
CA VAL A 85 0.81 6.67 21.18
C VAL A 85 0.86 8.17 20.89
N THR A 86 1.12 8.99 21.92
CA THR A 86 1.42 10.40 21.74
C THR A 86 2.94 10.58 21.59
N ALA A 87 3.35 11.19 20.49
CA ALA A 87 4.78 11.39 20.20
C ALA A 87 5.06 12.82 19.73
N PRO A 88 6.23 13.38 20.10
CA PRO A 88 6.69 14.66 19.56
C PRO A 88 7.17 14.49 18.11
N VAL A 89 7.04 15.55 17.31
CA VAL A 89 7.66 15.67 16.00
C VAL A 89 9.07 16.21 16.20
N LEU A 90 10.08 15.36 16.03
CA LEU A 90 11.49 15.73 16.23
C LEU A 90 12.28 15.78 14.94
N ASP A 91 11.77 15.21 13.85
CA ASP A 91 12.46 15.20 12.57
C ASP A 91 11.57 15.65 11.41
N ILE A 92 12.21 15.92 10.26
CA ILE A 92 11.60 16.44 9.04
C ILE A 92 11.73 15.38 7.96
N GLY A 93 10.60 14.87 7.53
CA GLY A 93 10.47 13.79 6.56
C GLY A 93 9.10 13.12 6.70
N PRO A 94 8.85 12.07 5.98
CA PRO A 94 9.61 11.55 4.85
C PRO A 94 9.53 12.43 3.60
N TRP A 95 10.43 12.21 2.65
CA TRP A 95 10.50 12.86 1.34
C TRP A 95 10.69 14.38 1.38
N ASN A 96 9.67 15.12 1.82
CA ASN A 96 9.62 16.59 1.78
C ASN A 96 10.08 17.24 3.07
N ARG A 97 10.49 18.52 2.96
CA ARG A 97 10.84 19.38 4.09
C ARG A 97 9.88 20.57 4.25
N HIS A 98 9.09 20.86 3.23
CA HIS A 98 8.29 22.07 3.14
C HIS A 98 6.83 21.76 2.71
N ASP A 99 6.32 20.56 2.97
CA ASP A 99 4.92 20.20 2.75
C ASP A 99 4.10 20.26 4.04
N ALA A 100 3.68 21.46 4.42
CA ALA A 100 2.74 21.64 5.52
C ALA A 100 1.30 21.32 5.01
N TRP A 101 1.02 20.08 4.67
CA TRP A 101 -0.24 19.64 4.05
C TRP A 101 -1.50 19.89 4.90
N TRP A 102 -1.35 20.25 6.17
CA TRP A 102 -2.45 20.71 7.03
C TRP A 102 -2.77 22.20 6.87
N GLU A 103 -2.00 22.95 6.10
CA GLU A 103 -2.21 24.34 5.74
C GLU A 103 -2.86 24.49 4.36
N VAL A 104 -3.25 25.71 4.00
CA VAL A 104 -3.80 26.05 2.69
C VAL A 104 -3.07 27.22 2.04
N GLY A 105 -3.05 27.28 0.71
CA GLY A 105 -2.50 28.37 -0.07
C GLY A 105 -1.05 28.67 0.32
N ALA A 106 -0.66 29.94 0.39
CA ALA A 106 0.71 30.37 0.68
C ALA A 106 1.27 29.84 2.01
N ALA A 107 0.42 29.56 3.01
CA ALA A 107 0.84 28.97 4.26
C ALA A 107 1.35 27.55 4.11
N ARG A 108 0.93 26.81 3.09
CA ARG A 108 1.44 25.47 2.79
C ARG A 108 2.83 25.47 2.14
N GLY A 109 3.25 26.57 1.54
CA GLY A 109 4.55 26.71 0.89
C GLY A 109 4.52 26.29 -0.59
N GLN A 110 5.51 25.51 -1.04
CA GLN A 110 5.69 25.17 -2.45
C GLN A 110 4.58 24.29 -3.08
N PHE A 111 3.73 23.71 -2.27
CA PHE A 111 2.60 22.86 -2.68
C PHE A 111 1.25 23.53 -2.39
N ALA A 112 1.19 24.87 -2.49
CA ALA A 112 0.03 25.69 -2.16
C ALA A 112 -1.21 25.39 -3.04
N ASP A 113 -1.01 24.78 -4.19
CA ASP A 113 -2.02 24.35 -5.16
C ASP A 113 -2.70 23.02 -4.80
N LEU A 114 -2.12 22.24 -3.88
CA LEU A 114 -2.74 21.00 -3.42
C LEU A 114 -3.85 21.26 -2.39
N PRO A 115 -4.90 20.43 -2.38
CA PRO A 115 -5.94 20.49 -1.35
C PRO A 115 -5.37 20.31 0.06
N ARG A 116 -5.99 20.97 1.05
CA ARG A 116 -5.68 20.73 2.46
C ARG A 116 -5.86 19.26 2.81
N PHE A 117 -4.99 18.73 3.65
CA PHE A 117 -4.94 17.34 4.09
C PHE A 117 -4.61 16.31 3.02
N LEU A 118 -4.15 16.74 1.86
CA LEU A 118 -3.60 15.86 0.85
C LEU A 118 -2.07 16.02 0.84
N PRO A 119 -1.28 15.12 1.44
CA PRO A 119 0.18 15.17 1.37
C PRO A 119 0.69 15.15 -0.08
N GLU A 120 1.71 15.93 -0.37
CA GLU A 120 2.29 15.99 -1.71
C GLU A 120 2.79 14.62 -2.17
N VAL A 121 3.44 13.87 -1.27
CA VAL A 121 3.92 12.52 -1.56
C VAL A 121 2.80 11.59 -2.04
N TRP A 122 1.60 11.72 -1.50
CA TRP A 122 0.44 10.93 -1.95
C TRP A 122 -0.05 11.40 -3.33
N ALA A 123 -0.15 12.71 -3.53
CA ALA A 123 -0.54 13.27 -4.82
C ALA A 123 0.46 12.92 -5.93
N ALA A 124 1.75 12.93 -5.63
CA ALA A 124 2.80 12.56 -6.58
C ALA A 124 2.77 11.04 -6.88
N TYR A 125 2.66 10.22 -5.83
CA TYR A 125 2.66 8.76 -5.96
C TYR A 125 1.43 8.24 -6.72
N GLU A 126 0.22 8.71 -6.35
CA GLU A 126 -1.03 8.20 -6.92
C GLU A 126 -1.44 8.89 -8.23
N ASN A 127 -1.13 10.18 -8.37
CA ASN A 127 -1.66 11.00 -9.47
C ASN A 127 -0.59 11.56 -10.40
N GLY A 128 0.69 11.26 -10.13
CA GLY A 128 1.80 11.82 -10.90
C GLY A 128 1.96 13.34 -10.74
N TYR A 129 1.45 13.92 -9.65
CA TYR A 129 1.70 15.31 -9.31
C TYR A 129 3.20 15.56 -9.25
N ASN A 130 3.66 16.73 -9.71
CA ASN A 130 5.08 17.08 -9.77
C ASN A 130 5.92 16.01 -10.51
N ASP A 131 5.37 15.40 -11.55
CA ASP A 131 5.96 14.30 -12.33
C ASP A 131 6.38 13.09 -11.48
N GLY A 132 5.64 12.81 -10.37
CA GLY A 132 5.93 11.72 -9.43
C GLY A 132 7.13 11.98 -8.53
N ARG A 133 7.53 13.25 -8.38
CA ARG A 133 8.73 13.66 -7.62
C ARG A 133 8.35 14.47 -6.39
N ASP A 134 9.20 14.37 -5.36
CA ASP A 134 9.12 15.23 -4.18
C ASP A 134 9.59 16.67 -4.47
N GLY A 135 9.55 17.54 -3.47
CA GLY A 135 9.99 18.92 -3.58
C GLY A 135 11.48 19.11 -3.85
N ASN A 136 12.29 18.06 -3.69
CA ASN A 136 13.72 18.04 -3.99
C ASN A 136 14.03 17.40 -5.35
N GLY A 137 13.00 17.00 -6.12
CA GLY A 137 13.14 16.38 -7.43
C GLY A 137 13.42 14.87 -7.40
N ARG A 138 13.35 14.21 -6.23
CA ARG A 138 13.51 12.75 -6.11
C ARG A 138 12.21 12.07 -6.48
N PHE A 139 12.26 10.96 -7.21
CA PHE A 139 11.06 10.16 -7.48
C PHE A 139 10.52 9.55 -6.18
N ILE A 140 9.21 9.68 -5.99
CA ILE A 140 8.51 9.07 -4.86
C ILE A 140 8.19 7.63 -5.23
N THR A 141 8.90 6.70 -4.61
CA THR A 141 8.84 5.26 -4.89
C THR A 141 7.86 4.52 -3.96
N PHE A 142 7.52 5.13 -2.83
CA PHE A 142 6.50 4.63 -1.89
C PHE A 142 5.86 5.81 -1.15
N PRO A 143 4.59 5.71 -0.73
CA PRO A 143 3.82 6.85 -0.24
C PRO A 143 4.02 7.10 1.27
N SER A 144 5.25 7.03 1.80
CA SER A 144 5.47 7.36 3.20
C SER A 144 5.12 8.81 3.48
N MET A 145 4.18 9.03 4.39
CA MET A 145 3.65 10.34 4.76
C MET A 145 4.02 10.74 6.20
N ILE A 146 4.47 9.77 6.97
CA ILE A 146 4.97 9.93 8.33
C ILE A 146 5.96 8.81 8.64
N ASP A 147 7.09 9.13 9.28
CA ASP A 147 8.00 8.13 9.82
C ASP A 147 7.84 8.05 11.34
N LEU A 148 7.89 6.82 11.86
CA LEU A 148 7.72 6.54 13.29
C LEU A 148 9.05 6.07 13.88
N GLY A 149 9.50 6.72 14.93
CA GLY A 149 10.61 6.25 15.75
C GLY A 149 10.33 4.84 16.29
N ASP A 150 11.40 4.10 16.57
CA ASP A 150 11.34 2.67 16.94
C ASP A 150 10.43 2.39 18.14
N GLY A 151 10.38 3.29 19.13
CA GLY A 151 9.50 3.15 20.28
C GLY A 151 8.03 3.28 19.94
N VAL A 152 7.67 4.29 19.13
CA VAL A 152 6.28 4.48 18.65
C VAL A 152 5.83 3.26 17.84
N TYR A 153 6.69 2.80 16.94
CA TYR A 153 6.42 1.66 16.07
C TYR A 153 6.18 0.36 16.87
N ALA A 154 7.00 0.14 17.91
CA ALA A 154 6.90 -1.02 18.79
C ALA A 154 5.65 -0.97 19.68
N ASP A 155 5.34 0.17 20.30
CA ASP A 155 4.19 0.33 21.20
C ASP A 155 2.86 0.18 20.45
N LEU A 156 2.80 0.65 19.21
CA LEU A 156 1.67 0.42 18.32
C LEU A 156 1.55 -1.06 17.90
N GLY A 157 2.62 -1.85 18.04
CA GLY A 157 2.68 -3.25 17.63
C GLY A 157 2.78 -3.45 16.14
N MET A 158 3.28 -2.45 15.42
CA MET A 158 3.49 -2.52 13.97
C MET A 158 4.63 -3.51 13.65
N GLN A 159 4.44 -4.31 12.62
CA GLN A 159 5.44 -5.25 12.14
C GLN A 159 5.94 -4.87 10.73
N GLN A 160 5.21 -4.03 10.04
CA GLN A 160 5.50 -3.53 8.70
C GLN A 160 4.91 -2.13 8.54
N SER A 161 5.32 -1.41 7.51
CA SER A 161 4.71 -0.13 7.12
C SER A 161 3.23 -0.32 6.81
N ASP A 162 2.39 0.55 7.33
CA ASP A 162 0.93 0.44 7.19
C ASP A 162 0.24 1.79 7.41
N TRP A 163 -1.07 1.83 7.20
CA TRP A 163 -1.90 2.99 7.42
C TRP A 163 -2.19 3.19 8.92
N VAL A 164 -1.91 4.40 9.40
CA VAL A 164 -2.19 4.84 10.76
C VAL A 164 -3.12 6.05 10.75
N ASP A 165 -3.86 6.26 11.82
CA ASP A 165 -4.63 7.49 12.02
C ASP A 165 -3.77 8.45 12.86
N VAL A 166 -3.50 9.64 12.32
CA VAL A 166 -2.66 10.66 12.95
C VAL A 166 -3.51 11.86 13.32
N THR A 167 -3.62 12.14 14.60
CA THR A 167 -4.31 13.32 15.13
C THR A 167 -3.30 14.45 15.34
N LEU A 168 -3.50 15.55 14.60
CA LEU A 168 -2.70 16.76 14.72
C LEU A 168 -3.26 17.62 15.87
N THR A 169 -2.58 17.68 17.00
CA THR A 169 -3.07 18.34 18.22
C THR A 169 -3.13 19.87 18.12
N TRP A 170 -2.59 20.45 17.05
CA TRP A 170 -2.54 21.91 16.80
C TRP A 170 -3.39 22.36 15.59
N VAL A 171 -4.17 21.45 14.99
CA VAL A 171 -5.02 21.75 13.84
C VAL A 171 -6.45 21.43 14.21
N ASP A 172 -7.29 22.44 14.17
CA ASP A 172 -8.71 22.30 14.47
C ASP A 172 -9.56 22.24 13.19
N GLY A 173 -10.63 21.48 13.25
CA GLY A 173 -11.61 21.39 12.18
C GLY A 173 -12.15 19.96 11.96
N PRO A 174 -12.98 19.77 10.92
CA PRO A 174 -13.44 18.44 10.56
C PRO A 174 -12.28 17.62 10.00
N SER A 175 -12.19 16.37 10.43
CA SER A 175 -11.25 15.40 9.85
C SER A 175 -11.64 15.13 8.38
N PRO A 176 -10.68 15.10 7.46
CA PRO A 176 -10.97 14.78 6.06
C PRO A 176 -11.37 13.31 5.91
N PRO A 177 -12.05 12.94 4.82
CA PRO A 177 -12.23 11.53 4.48
C PRO A 177 -10.86 10.87 4.30
N PRO A 178 -10.75 9.56 4.59
CA PRO A 178 -9.51 8.81 4.37
C PRO A 178 -8.99 9.02 2.94
N LEU A 179 -7.68 9.14 2.80
CA LEU A 179 -7.04 9.19 1.49
C LEU A 179 -7.37 7.91 0.74
N ALA A 180 -7.98 8.05 -0.43
CA ALA A 180 -8.31 6.94 -1.33
C ALA A 180 -7.42 7.02 -2.58
N PRO A 181 -7.09 5.89 -3.22
CA PRO A 181 -6.52 5.90 -4.56
C PRO A 181 -7.42 6.73 -5.48
N ALA A 182 -6.83 7.57 -6.32
CA ALA A 182 -7.52 8.72 -6.86
C ALA A 182 -8.53 8.43 -7.97
N ASP A 183 -9.74 8.96 -7.77
CA ASP A 183 -10.68 9.31 -8.85
C ASP A 183 -10.54 10.78 -9.32
N ARG A 184 -9.50 11.50 -8.92
CA ARG A 184 -9.31 12.92 -9.31
C ARG A 184 -7.95 13.12 -9.97
N LYS A 185 -7.98 13.50 -11.26
CA LYS A 185 -6.82 14.08 -11.94
C LYS A 185 -6.50 15.43 -11.30
N ILE A 186 -5.51 15.45 -10.41
CA ILE A 186 -4.92 16.70 -9.93
C ILE A 186 -4.00 17.20 -11.04
N GLY A 187 -4.23 18.44 -11.51
CA GLY A 187 -3.50 19.01 -12.65
C GLY A 187 -1.99 19.05 -12.41
N LYS A 188 -1.23 18.91 -13.49
CA LYS A 188 0.23 19.08 -13.47
C LYS A 188 0.58 20.49 -13.03
N LYS A 189 1.63 20.62 -12.20
CA LYS A 189 2.21 21.89 -11.81
C LYS A 189 2.90 22.55 -13.01
N ASN A 190 2.16 23.27 -13.85
CA ASN A 190 2.69 24.16 -14.87
C ASN A 190 1.90 25.47 -14.82
N ASP A 191 2.20 26.33 -13.85
CA ASP A 191 1.73 27.71 -13.83
C ASP A 191 2.91 28.64 -14.18
N PRO A 192 2.85 29.37 -15.31
CA PRO A 192 3.89 30.33 -15.71
C PRO A 192 3.97 31.59 -14.82
N SER A 193 3.08 31.75 -13.83
CA SER A 193 2.96 32.96 -12.99
C SER A 193 3.63 32.82 -11.61
N ALA A 194 4.37 31.73 -11.32
CA ALA A 194 5.11 31.61 -10.06
C ALA A 194 6.31 32.55 -10.03
N PRO A 195 6.60 33.24 -8.89
CA PRO A 195 7.77 34.12 -8.75
C PRO A 195 9.07 33.34 -8.96
N PRO A 196 10.12 33.95 -9.52
CA PRO A 196 11.37 33.27 -9.85
C PRO A 196 12.00 32.67 -8.60
N ALA A 197 12.42 31.41 -8.73
CA ALA A 197 13.14 30.68 -7.69
C ALA A 197 14.45 31.40 -7.30
N PRO A 198 14.89 31.33 -6.03
CA PRO A 198 16.20 31.85 -5.62
C PRO A 198 17.33 31.18 -6.41
N PRO A 199 18.46 31.87 -6.64
CA PRO A 199 19.54 31.37 -7.48
C PRO A 199 20.05 30.02 -6.98
N PRO A 200 20.40 29.09 -7.87
CA PRO A 200 20.79 27.74 -7.50
C PRO A 200 22.10 27.73 -6.70
N VAL A 201 22.07 27.04 -5.56
CA VAL A 201 23.28 26.62 -4.84
C VAL A 201 24.07 25.73 -5.81
N PRO A 202 25.41 25.82 -5.90
CA PRO A 202 26.20 25.02 -6.83
C PRO A 202 25.88 23.53 -6.64
N LYS A 203 25.38 22.90 -7.71
CA LYS A 203 25.07 21.48 -7.79
C LYS A 203 26.33 20.67 -7.49
N ALA A 204 26.22 19.74 -6.53
CA ALA A 204 27.14 18.60 -6.51
C ALA A 204 27.04 17.87 -7.86
N PRO A 205 28.13 17.27 -8.38
CA PRO A 205 28.11 16.62 -9.69
C PRO A 205 26.96 15.60 -9.74
N ASP A 206 26.14 15.67 -10.79
CA ASP A 206 25.04 14.75 -11.04
C ASP A 206 25.59 13.32 -11.03
N VAL A 207 25.37 12.60 -9.95
CA VAL A 207 25.36 11.14 -10.02
C VAL A 207 24.08 10.82 -10.80
N ALA A 208 24.23 10.33 -12.01
CA ALA A 208 23.11 9.99 -12.88
C ALA A 208 22.12 9.12 -12.08
N HIS A 209 20.90 9.63 -11.90
CA HIS A 209 19.87 8.91 -11.17
C HIS A 209 19.57 7.62 -11.94
N ASP A 210 19.79 6.48 -11.30
CA ASP A 210 19.51 5.18 -11.89
C ASP A 210 18.06 4.79 -11.55
N ASP A 211 17.12 5.07 -12.47
CA ASP A 211 15.70 4.75 -12.34
C ASP A 211 15.43 3.25 -12.14
N ARG A 212 16.42 2.40 -12.41
CA ARG A 212 16.33 0.95 -12.27
C ARG A 212 16.81 0.42 -10.93
N TYR A 213 17.49 1.25 -10.14
CA TYR A 213 17.97 0.88 -8.80
C TYR A 213 16.97 1.28 -7.74
N PHE A 214 16.64 0.36 -6.85
CA PHE A 214 15.68 0.51 -5.77
C PHE A 214 16.40 0.45 -4.43
N SER A 215 16.61 1.61 -3.82
CA SER A 215 17.31 1.74 -2.54
C SER A 215 16.58 1.03 -1.40
N GLU A 216 15.27 0.85 -1.50
CA GLU A 216 14.40 0.18 -0.51
C GLU A 216 14.80 -1.29 -0.30
N THR A 217 15.33 -1.90 -1.34
CA THR A 217 15.70 -3.32 -1.31
C THR A 217 17.16 -3.57 -1.67
N GLY A 218 17.86 -2.55 -2.19
CA GLY A 218 19.23 -2.63 -2.66
C GLY A 218 19.38 -3.38 -3.98
N TYR A 219 18.31 -3.58 -4.74
CA TYR A 219 18.33 -4.29 -6.00
C TYR A 219 18.06 -3.37 -7.19
N ARG A 220 18.56 -3.78 -8.36
CA ARG A 220 18.40 -3.10 -9.64
C ARG A 220 17.69 -4.01 -10.64
N ILE A 221 16.93 -3.43 -11.57
CA ILE A 221 16.38 -4.16 -12.72
C ILE A 221 17.34 -3.99 -13.89
N ASP A 222 18.26 -4.93 -14.05
CA ASP A 222 19.33 -4.87 -15.06
C ASP A 222 18.88 -5.29 -16.46
N ASP A 223 17.95 -6.26 -16.55
CA ASP A 223 17.43 -6.78 -17.82
C ASP A 223 16.49 -5.76 -18.48
N ASP A 224 16.81 -5.32 -19.70
CA ASP A 224 16.05 -4.31 -20.45
C ASP A 224 14.62 -4.76 -20.77
N VAL A 225 14.43 -6.05 -21.00
CA VAL A 225 13.12 -6.60 -21.37
C VAL A 225 12.22 -6.68 -20.14
N ILE A 226 12.77 -7.12 -19.00
CA ILE A 226 12.06 -7.12 -17.71
C ILE A 226 11.77 -5.68 -17.28
N TRP A 227 12.71 -4.75 -17.45
CA TRP A 227 12.48 -3.34 -17.16
C TRP A 227 11.33 -2.76 -17.98
N SER A 228 11.33 -2.99 -19.29
CA SER A 228 10.27 -2.50 -20.18
C SER A 228 8.91 -3.08 -19.80
N TYR A 229 8.87 -4.36 -19.46
CA TYR A 229 7.66 -5.03 -18.99
C TYR A 229 7.17 -4.46 -17.64
N PHE A 230 8.06 -4.30 -16.67
CA PHE A 230 7.77 -3.70 -15.38
C PHE A 230 7.17 -2.29 -15.52
N VAL A 231 7.79 -1.44 -16.35
CA VAL A 231 7.30 -0.08 -16.61
C VAL A 231 5.92 -0.09 -17.26
N ALA A 232 5.69 -0.95 -18.23
CA ALA A 232 4.45 -1.04 -18.99
C ALA A 232 3.28 -1.64 -18.18
N ARG A 233 3.54 -2.32 -17.07
CA ARG A 233 2.57 -3.07 -16.27
C ARG A 233 2.39 -2.55 -14.85
N GLY A 234 2.61 -1.25 -14.60
CA GLY A 234 2.26 -0.59 -13.35
C GLY A 234 3.36 -0.54 -12.30
N ARG A 235 4.62 -0.86 -12.69
CA ARG A 235 5.80 -0.68 -11.83
C ARG A 235 5.64 -1.31 -10.43
N ALA A 236 6.24 -0.69 -9.41
CA ALA A 236 6.18 -1.18 -8.02
C ALA A 236 4.77 -1.29 -7.44
N THR A 237 3.80 -0.55 -7.96
CA THR A 237 2.39 -0.67 -7.52
C THR A 237 1.84 -2.07 -7.75
N VAL A 238 2.16 -2.67 -8.88
CA VAL A 238 1.72 -4.02 -9.26
C VAL A 238 2.70 -5.08 -8.77
N PHE A 239 3.99 -4.90 -9.04
CA PHE A 239 5.02 -5.91 -8.79
C PHE A 239 5.55 -5.90 -7.35
N GLY A 240 5.49 -4.77 -6.64
CA GLY A 240 6.35 -4.48 -5.51
C GLY A 240 7.77 -4.13 -5.97
N PHE A 241 8.68 -3.91 -5.02
CA PHE A 241 10.08 -3.66 -5.32
C PHE A 241 10.81 -4.93 -5.73
N PRO A 242 11.87 -4.86 -6.57
CA PRO A 242 12.71 -6.01 -6.85
C PRO A 242 13.38 -6.49 -5.55
N VAL A 243 13.38 -7.79 -5.30
CA VAL A 243 13.99 -8.44 -4.14
C VAL A 243 15.07 -9.45 -4.54
N SER A 244 15.43 -9.44 -5.81
CA SER A 244 16.56 -10.17 -6.38
C SER A 244 17.22 -9.35 -7.49
N ARG A 245 18.43 -9.74 -7.90
CA ARG A 245 18.96 -9.43 -9.22
C ARG A 245 18.22 -10.26 -10.27
N THR A 246 18.47 -9.98 -11.55
CA THR A 246 18.12 -10.91 -12.63
C THR A 246 19.03 -12.13 -12.57
N PHE A 247 18.45 -13.32 -12.65
CA PHE A 247 19.15 -14.60 -12.63
C PHE A 247 18.47 -15.60 -13.57
N VAL A 248 19.11 -16.75 -13.83
CA VAL A 248 18.52 -17.79 -14.68
C VAL A 248 17.80 -18.81 -13.82
N LEU A 249 16.51 -19.03 -14.10
CA LEU A 249 15.70 -20.07 -13.48
C LEU A 249 14.96 -20.84 -14.58
N LEU A 250 15.19 -22.14 -14.65
CA LEU A 250 14.54 -23.04 -15.62
C LEU A 250 14.69 -22.55 -17.08
N GLY A 251 15.85 -21.99 -17.43
CA GLY A 251 16.17 -21.51 -18.77
C GLY A 251 15.62 -20.13 -19.14
N CYS A 252 15.01 -19.42 -18.22
CA CYS A 252 14.53 -18.06 -18.41
C CYS A 252 15.31 -17.07 -17.56
N ASN A 253 15.50 -15.84 -18.04
CA ASN A 253 15.90 -14.73 -17.19
C ASN A 253 14.73 -14.38 -16.27
N VAL A 254 14.98 -14.37 -14.97
CA VAL A 254 13.94 -14.17 -13.95
C VAL A 254 14.38 -13.07 -13.00
N GLN A 255 13.44 -12.23 -12.60
CA GLN A 255 13.62 -11.31 -11.48
C GLN A 255 12.44 -11.40 -10.53
N ILE A 256 12.74 -11.55 -9.23
CA ILE A 256 11.76 -11.63 -8.18
C ILE A 256 11.49 -10.21 -7.67
N PHE A 257 10.21 -9.86 -7.63
CA PHE A 257 9.67 -8.69 -6.96
C PHE A 257 8.90 -9.14 -5.71
N GLN A 258 8.48 -8.24 -4.86
CA GLN A 258 7.77 -8.60 -3.62
C GLN A 258 6.46 -9.36 -3.88
N ARG A 259 5.72 -9.04 -4.94
CA ARG A 259 4.42 -9.65 -5.25
C ARG A 259 4.46 -10.63 -6.40
N GLN A 260 5.31 -10.38 -7.38
CA GLN A 260 5.33 -11.08 -8.67
C GLN A 260 6.73 -11.51 -9.04
N VAL A 261 6.83 -12.48 -9.94
CA VAL A 261 8.09 -12.89 -10.55
C VAL A 261 7.99 -12.69 -12.04
N ALA A 262 8.77 -11.76 -12.57
CA ALA A 262 8.87 -11.55 -14.01
C ALA A 262 9.85 -12.55 -14.62
N GLN A 263 9.51 -13.08 -15.80
CA GLN A 263 10.36 -13.99 -16.55
C GLN A 263 10.42 -13.61 -18.03
N SER A 264 11.61 -13.67 -18.59
CA SER A 264 11.89 -13.49 -20.02
C SER A 264 12.57 -14.75 -20.54
N CYS A 265 11.88 -15.48 -21.40
CA CYS A 265 12.35 -16.75 -21.95
C CYS A 265 12.63 -16.60 -23.45
N ALA A 266 13.67 -17.24 -23.94
CA ALA A 266 14.02 -17.19 -25.37
C ALA A 266 12.84 -17.62 -26.27
N GLY A 267 12.50 -16.76 -27.24
CA GLY A 267 11.42 -17.02 -28.20
C GLY A 267 9.99 -16.89 -27.64
N ARG A 268 9.83 -16.27 -26.47
CA ARG A 268 8.53 -15.97 -25.86
C ARG A 268 8.47 -14.53 -25.38
N ASP A 269 7.27 -13.98 -25.31
CA ASP A 269 7.06 -12.68 -24.68
C ASP A 269 7.36 -12.74 -23.19
N THR A 270 7.83 -11.62 -22.63
CA THR A 270 8.01 -11.47 -21.18
C THR A 270 6.66 -11.60 -20.48
N ALA A 271 6.62 -12.38 -19.43
CA ALA A 271 5.41 -12.69 -18.69
C ALA A 271 5.66 -12.80 -17.19
N LEU A 272 4.61 -12.85 -16.39
CA LEU A 272 4.70 -13.23 -14.99
C LEU A 272 4.70 -14.74 -14.84
N MET A 273 5.51 -15.23 -13.91
CA MET A 273 5.55 -16.64 -13.58
C MET A 273 4.28 -17.08 -12.85
N ASN A 274 3.75 -18.24 -13.21
CA ASN A 274 2.62 -18.85 -12.49
C ASN A 274 3.14 -19.43 -11.16
N LEU A 275 3.32 -18.57 -10.16
CA LEU A 275 3.89 -18.95 -8.85
C LEU A 275 3.12 -20.09 -8.16
N LEU A 276 1.82 -20.18 -8.42
CA LEU A 276 0.93 -21.13 -7.75
C LEU A 276 0.71 -22.43 -8.53
N ASP A 277 1.51 -22.63 -9.58
CA ASP A 277 1.58 -23.93 -10.22
C ASP A 277 2.11 -24.99 -9.23
N PRO A 278 1.59 -26.23 -9.24
CA PRO A 278 1.89 -27.27 -8.23
C PRO A 278 3.39 -27.53 -8.01
N ASP A 279 4.20 -27.37 -9.04
CA ASP A 279 5.64 -27.64 -8.97
C ASP A 279 6.48 -26.46 -8.47
N ILE A 280 5.90 -25.26 -8.34
CA ILE A 280 6.62 -24.05 -7.94
C ILE A 280 6.25 -23.64 -6.52
N PHE A 281 4.99 -23.31 -6.28
CA PHE A 281 4.49 -22.90 -4.97
C PHE A 281 3.18 -23.64 -4.65
N PRO A 282 3.23 -24.95 -4.34
CA PRO A 282 2.03 -25.75 -4.13
C PRO A 282 1.39 -25.55 -2.75
N TYR A 283 1.91 -24.67 -1.94
CA TYR A 283 1.63 -24.61 -0.51
C TYR A 283 0.30 -23.93 -0.20
N ASP A 284 -0.41 -24.49 0.79
CA ASP A 284 -1.72 -24.03 1.25
C ASP A 284 -1.64 -23.33 2.62
N ARG A 285 -0.44 -23.23 3.23
CA ARG A 285 -0.21 -22.54 4.50
C ARG A 285 0.99 -21.62 4.42
N VAL A 286 0.80 -20.39 4.88
CA VAL A 286 1.86 -19.36 4.94
C VAL A 286 1.64 -18.50 6.18
N ASN A 287 2.61 -18.52 7.09
CA ASN A 287 2.63 -17.67 8.30
C ASN A 287 1.34 -17.77 9.14
N GLY A 288 0.89 -19.01 9.36
CA GLY A 288 -0.32 -19.30 10.13
C GLY A 288 -1.64 -19.18 9.38
N SER A 289 -1.65 -18.56 8.20
CA SER A 289 -2.84 -18.45 7.34
C SER A 289 -3.01 -19.71 6.50
N GLU A 290 -4.27 -20.15 6.34
CA GLU A 290 -4.62 -21.27 5.49
C GLU A 290 -5.23 -20.77 4.18
N LEU A 291 -4.48 -20.91 3.09
CA LEU A 291 -4.87 -20.50 1.75
C LEU A 291 -5.75 -21.57 1.10
N PRO A 292 -6.72 -21.20 0.24
CA PRO A 292 -7.49 -22.18 -0.51
C PRO A 292 -6.59 -22.97 -1.48
N SER A 293 -6.80 -24.29 -1.55
CA SER A 293 -6.17 -25.13 -2.55
C SER A 293 -6.72 -24.85 -3.94
N ALA A 294 -5.92 -25.13 -4.97
CA ALA A 294 -6.41 -25.04 -6.35
C ALA A 294 -7.52 -26.08 -6.58
N ASP A 295 -8.61 -25.64 -7.21
CA ASP A 295 -9.71 -26.50 -7.66
C ASP A 295 -9.42 -27.06 -9.06
N PRO A 296 -9.21 -28.38 -9.21
CA PRO A 296 -8.92 -28.99 -10.50
C PRO A 296 -10.04 -28.80 -11.52
N THR A 297 -11.30 -28.76 -11.07
CA THR A 297 -12.46 -28.57 -11.95
C THR A 297 -12.46 -27.16 -12.51
N MET A 298 -12.34 -26.15 -11.67
CA MET A 298 -12.24 -24.75 -12.08
C MET A 298 -11.06 -24.53 -13.04
N LYS A 299 -9.92 -25.17 -12.76
CA LYS A 299 -8.75 -25.11 -13.66
C LYS A 299 -9.04 -25.74 -15.02
N ALA A 300 -9.76 -26.85 -15.08
CA ALA A 300 -10.13 -27.51 -16.33
C ALA A 300 -11.17 -26.71 -17.14
N GLU A 301 -12.04 -25.97 -16.46
CA GLU A 301 -13.07 -25.13 -17.09
C GLU A 301 -12.52 -23.75 -17.56
N THR A 302 -11.29 -23.41 -17.19
CA THR A 302 -10.67 -22.13 -17.62
C THR A 302 -10.59 -22.08 -19.15
N PRO A 303 -11.11 -21.01 -19.80
CA PRO A 303 -11.05 -20.86 -21.25
C PRO A 303 -9.60 -20.96 -21.76
N SER A 304 -9.41 -21.72 -22.84
CA SER A 304 -8.09 -21.96 -23.41
C SER A 304 -7.61 -20.77 -24.24
N VAL A 305 -6.37 -20.35 -24.02
CA VAL A 305 -5.72 -19.30 -24.81
C VAL A 305 -5.74 -19.68 -26.28
N GLY A 306 -6.12 -18.74 -27.16
CA GLY A 306 -6.21 -18.96 -28.61
C GLY A 306 -7.55 -19.57 -29.08
N SER A 307 -8.47 -19.95 -28.20
CA SER A 307 -9.82 -20.35 -28.60
C SER A 307 -10.63 -19.18 -29.15
N ALA A 308 -11.57 -19.47 -30.04
CA ALA A 308 -12.47 -18.45 -30.59
C ALA A 308 -13.27 -17.78 -29.44
N GLY A 309 -13.26 -16.44 -29.40
CA GLY A 309 -13.95 -15.69 -28.36
C GLY A 309 -13.25 -15.72 -26.98
N TYR A 310 -11.99 -16.17 -26.90
CA TYR A 310 -11.23 -16.27 -25.65
C TYR A 310 -11.34 -15.02 -24.78
N GLY A 311 -11.17 -13.81 -25.36
CA GLY A 311 -11.16 -12.57 -24.60
C GLY A 311 -12.43 -12.32 -23.79
N SER A 312 -13.60 -12.52 -24.40
CA SER A 312 -14.89 -12.38 -23.70
C SER A 312 -15.15 -13.55 -22.74
N ALA A 313 -14.80 -14.77 -23.15
CA ALA A 313 -15.01 -15.97 -22.34
C ALA A 313 -14.19 -15.93 -21.04
N ILE A 314 -12.92 -15.51 -21.10
CA ILE A 314 -12.06 -15.44 -19.92
C ILE A 314 -12.46 -14.31 -18.96
N VAL A 315 -12.90 -13.18 -19.48
CA VAL A 315 -13.42 -12.08 -18.65
C VAL A 315 -14.67 -12.50 -17.91
N GLU A 316 -15.60 -13.17 -18.59
CA GLU A 316 -16.83 -13.71 -17.97
C GLU A 316 -16.50 -14.81 -16.94
N PHE A 317 -15.56 -15.69 -17.26
CA PHE A 317 -15.08 -16.70 -16.33
C PHE A 317 -14.54 -16.09 -15.04
N VAL A 318 -13.73 -15.02 -15.14
CA VAL A 318 -13.23 -14.31 -13.96
C VAL A 318 -14.37 -13.67 -13.16
N ARG A 319 -15.31 -12.99 -13.83
CA ARG A 319 -16.47 -12.38 -13.17
C ARG A 319 -17.34 -13.39 -12.42
N SER A 320 -17.53 -14.56 -13.00
CA SER A 320 -18.34 -15.63 -12.41
C SER A 320 -17.64 -16.31 -11.24
N ASN A 321 -16.30 -16.38 -11.23
CA ASN A 321 -15.54 -17.14 -10.26
C ASN A 321 -14.78 -16.27 -9.23
N ALA A 322 -14.66 -14.97 -9.44
CA ALA A 322 -14.08 -14.03 -8.48
C ALA A 322 -15.16 -13.02 -8.02
N PRO A 323 -15.99 -13.37 -7.04
CA PRO A 323 -17.14 -12.56 -6.67
C PRO A 323 -16.72 -11.29 -5.91
N ASP A 324 -17.52 -10.22 -6.04
CA ASP A 324 -17.39 -9.01 -5.20
C ASP A 324 -18.12 -9.14 -3.85
N SER A 325 -18.89 -10.21 -3.63
CA SER A 325 -19.57 -10.52 -2.38
C SER A 325 -19.41 -11.99 -2.02
N PHE A 326 -19.07 -12.28 -0.77
CA PHE A 326 -18.93 -13.63 -0.25
C PHE A 326 -19.40 -13.69 1.21
N GLU A 327 -20.35 -14.58 1.51
CA GLU A 327 -20.94 -14.75 2.85
C GLU A 327 -21.37 -13.43 3.53
N GLY A 328 -21.96 -12.51 2.76
CA GLY A 328 -22.40 -11.20 3.22
C GLY A 328 -21.30 -10.14 3.35
N LEU A 329 -20.05 -10.47 3.05
CA LEU A 329 -18.93 -9.54 3.02
C LEU A 329 -18.71 -8.98 1.60
N ALA A 330 -18.41 -7.68 1.50
CA ALA A 330 -18.08 -7.02 0.23
C ALA A 330 -16.59 -7.25 -0.12
N VAL A 331 -16.24 -8.50 -0.44
CA VAL A 331 -14.86 -8.93 -0.67
C VAL A 331 -14.19 -8.26 -1.88
N GLY A 332 -14.92 -7.85 -2.90
CA GLY A 332 -14.42 -7.05 -4.01
C GLY A 332 -13.32 -7.72 -4.85
N PHE A 333 -13.34 -9.03 -5.01
CA PHE A 333 -12.29 -9.75 -5.77
C PHE A 333 -12.31 -9.40 -7.26
N ALA A 334 -13.48 -9.40 -7.93
CA ALA A 334 -13.55 -8.98 -9.32
C ALA A 334 -13.13 -7.53 -9.51
N ARG A 335 -13.60 -6.64 -8.63
CA ARG A 335 -13.23 -5.22 -8.65
C ARG A 335 -11.73 -5.01 -8.48
N THR A 336 -11.09 -5.75 -7.56
CA THR A 336 -9.63 -5.69 -7.36
C THR A 336 -8.88 -6.25 -8.55
N PHE A 337 -9.39 -7.35 -9.11
CA PHE A 337 -8.83 -7.98 -10.31
C PHE A 337 -8.78 -7.00 -11.49
N PHE A 338 -9.93 -6.43 -11.87
CA PHE A 338 -10.07 -5.53 -13.02
C PHE A 338 -9.61 -4.08 -12.76
N ARG A 339 -8.89 -3.85 -11.68
CA ARG A 339 -8.22 -2.58 -11.34
C ARG A 339 -6.72 -2.74 -11.11
N ALA A 340 -6.17 -3.91 -11.41
CA ALA A 340 -4.74 -4.16 -11.21
C ALA A 340 -3.90 -3.19 -12.04
N LEU A 341 -4.35 -2.86 -13.23
CA LEU A 341 -3.76 -1.84 -14.09
C LEU A 341 -4.77 -0.69 -14.25
N ALA A 342 -4.28 0.54 -14.17
CA ALA A 342 -5.08 1.74 -14.36
C ALA A 342 -5.40 1.98 -15.84
N ASN A 343 -5.96 0.98 -16.53
CA ASN A 343 -6.37 1.03 -17.92
C ASN A 343 -7.68 0.24 -18.14
N ASP A 344 -8.32 0.47 -19.27
CA ASP A 344 -9.58 -0.19 -19.61
C ASP A 344 -9.39 -1.58 -20.27
N ASN A 345 -8.15 -2.09 -20.30
CA ASN A 345 -7.86 -3.38 -20.94
C ASN A 345 -7.86 -4.53 -19.92
N GLN A 346 -9.02 -5.17 -19.76
CA GLN A 346 -9.23 -6.28 -18.82
C GLN A 346 -8.34 -7.50 -19.08
N LEU A 347 -7.82 -7.67 -20.30
CA LEU A 347 -6.90 -8.76 -20.63
C LEU A 347 -5.50 -8.50 -20.06
N LEU A 348 -5.11 -7.24 -19.84
CA LEU A 348 -3.86 -6.92 -19.15
C LEU A 348 -3.94 -7.21 -17.65
N ASP A 349 -5.10 -7.03 -17.02
CA ASP A 349 -5.31 -7.43 -15.62
C ASP A 349 -5.17 -8.95 -15.46
N LEU A 350 -5.60 -9.71 -16.47
CA LEU A 350 -5.39 -11.16 -16.52
C LEU A 350 -3.91 -11.55 -16.57
N GLU A 351 -3.03 -10.74 -17.18
CA GLU A 351 -1.59 -10.98 -17.15
C GLU A 351 -1.03 -10.89 -15.73
N ILE A 352 -1.61 -10.06 -14.88
CA ILE A 352 -1.13 -9.86 -13.50
C ILE A 352 -1.55 -11.01 -12.60
N TRP A 353 -2.82 -11.38 -12.63
CA TRP A 353 -3.38 -12.34 -11.68
C TRP A 353 -3.48 -13.77 -12.23
N GLY A 354 -3.60 -13.92 -13.55
CA GLY A 354 -4.06 -15.17 -14.13
C GLY A 354 -5.53 -15.45 -13.83
N ALA A 355 -6.06 -16.56 -14.32
CA ALA A 355 -7.43 -16.94 -14.01
C ALA A 355 -7.60 -17.36 -12.54
N PRO A 356 -8.80 -17.21 -11.94
CA PRO A 356 -9.09 -17.79 -10.64
C PRO A 356 -9.00 -19.32 -10.71
N ILE A 357 -8.39 -19.92 -9.71
CA ILE A 357 -8.22 -21.39 -9.59
C ILE A 357 -8.72 -21.93 -8.25
N SER A 358 -9.44 -21.11 -7.49
CA SER A 358 -10.20 -21.53 -6.30
C SER A 358 -11.45 -20.69 -6.13
N HIS A 359 -12.42 -21.22 -5.40
CA HIS A 359 -13.46 -20.38 -4.81
C HIS A 359 -12.91 -19.57 -3.63
N PRO A 360 -13.53 -18.43 -3.28
CA PRO A 360 -13.22 -17.73 -2.04
C PRO A 360 -13.39 -18.65 -0.84
N ARG A 361 -12.51 -18.51 0.15
CA ARG A 361 -12.60 -19.28 1.41
C ARG A 361 -12.17 -18.40 2.58
N ARG A 362 -12.92 -18.50 3.67
CA ARG A 362 -12.53 -17.89 4.96
C ARG A 362 -11.33 -18.64 5.54
N ASP A 363 -10.40 -17.91 6.12
CA ASP A 363 -9.30 -18.52 6.87
C ASP A 363 -9.87 -19.21 8.13
N PRO A 364 -9.67 -20.52 8.30
CA PRO A 364 -10.13 -21.22 9.50
C PRO A 364 -9.46 -20.72 10.79
N GLY A 365 -8.22 -20.22 10.71
CA GLY A 365 -7.47 -19.69 11.83
C GLY A 365 -7.78 -18.23 12.17
N ASN A 366 -8.32 -17.46 11.19
CA ASN A 366 -8.65 -16.06 11.39
C ASN A 366 -9.83 -15.63 10.51
N SER A 367 -11.03 -15.66 11.07
CA SER A 367 -12.28 -15.37 10.36
C SER A 367 -12.37 -13.95 9.76
N ASN A 368 -11.45 -13.04 10.08
CA ASN A 368 -11.37 -11.72 9.46
C ASN A 368 -10.86 -11.78 8.03
N PHE A 369 -10.18 -12.86 7.63
CA PHE A 369 -9.64 -12.99 6.30
C PHE A 369 -10.46 -13.92 5.42
N VAL A 370 -10.65 -13.48 4.16
CA VAL A 370 -11.17 -14.30 3.08
C VAL A 370 -10.12 -14.33 1.97
N TYR A 371 -9.71 -15.50 1.56
CA TYR A 371 -8.70 -15.69 0.52
C TYR A 371 -9.32 -16.22 -0.77
N GLN A 372 -8.76 -15.84 -1.91
CA GLN A 372 -9.01 -16.46 -3.20
C GLN A 372 -7.70 -16.63 -3.96
N ARG A 373 -7.48 -17.83 -4.52
CA ARG A 373 -6.28 -18.18 -5.30
C ARG A 373 -6.52 -17.96 -6.79
N PHE A 374 -5.55 -17.32 -7.41
CA PHE A 374 -5.42 -17.15 -8.86
C PHE A 374 -4.15 -17.87 -9.34
N GLN A 375 -3.95 -18.01 -10.64
CA GLN A 375 -2.76 -18.70 -11.18
C GLN A 375 -1.43 -18.04 -10.79
N ARG A 376 -1.40 -16.71 -10.57
CA ARG A 376 -0.17 -15.94 -10.30
C ARG A 376 -0.11 -15.28 -8.94
N GLY A 377 -1.18 -15.35 -8.16
CA GLY A 377 -1.23 -14.72 -6.86
C GLY A 377 -2.42 -15.17 -6.02
N VAL A 378 -2.43 -14.77 -4.76
CA VAL A 378 -3.56 -14.92 -3.86
C VAL A 378 -4.04 -13.54 -3.45
N MET A 379 -5.31 -13.26 -3.63
CA MET A 379 -5.96 -12.10 -3.04
C MET A 379 -6.49 -12.45 -1.66
N HIS A 380 -6.42 -11.51 -0.75
CA HIS A 380 -7.11 -11.59 0.53
C HIS A 380 -7.96 -10.35 0.76
N PHE A 381 -9.14 -10.57 1.32
CA PHE A 381 -9.97 -9.55 1.90
C PHE A 381 -9.77 -9.55 3.41
N ASP A 382 -9.55 -8.39 3.99
CA ASP A 382 -9.48 -8.19 5.43
C ASP A 382 -10.75 -7.46 5.90
N ALA A 383 -11.57 -8.16 6.67
CA ALA A 383 -12.84 -7.61 7.17
C ALA A 383 -12.66 -6.48 8.18
N ALA A 384 -11.50 -6.42 8.87
CA ALA A 384 -11.20 -5.34 9.81
C ALA A 384 -10.95 -4.01 9.11
N THR A 385 -10.35 -4.05 7.92
CA THR A 385 -10.04 -2.87 7.11
C THR A 385 -10.99 -2.65 5.95
N GLY A 386 -11.80 -3.67 5.59
CA GLY A 386 -12.67 -3.67 4.41
C GLY A 386 -11.90 -3.67 3.08
N ARG A 387 -10.64 -4.09 3.06
CA ARG A 387 -9.76 -4.01 1.89
C ARG A 387 -9.44 -5.38 1.31
N THR A 388 -9.25 -5.39 -0.02
CA THR A 388 -8.77 -6.54 -0.76
C THR A 388 -7.45 -6.19 -1.43
N GLN A 389 -6.46 -7.06 -1.26
CA GLN A 389 -5.11 -6.86 -1.80
C GLN A 389 -4.41 -8.20 -2.07
N GLY A 390 -3.34 -8.16 -2.86
CA GLY A 390 -2.51 -9.34 -3.13
C GLY A 390 -1.53 -9.65 -2.00
N LEU A 391 -1.30 -10.94 -1.75
CA LEU A 391 -0.22 -11.38 -0.87
C LEU A 391 1.15 -11.19 -1.52
N LEU A 392 2.19 -10.99 -0.69
CA LEU A 392 3.59 -10.86 -1.11
C LEU A 392 4.23 -12.24 -1.34
N LEU A 393 3.65 -13.04 -2.23
CA LEU A 393 4.04 -14.46 -2.40
C LEU A 393 5.44 -14.63 -2.99
N ALA A 394 5.90 -13.69 -3.81
CA ALA A 394 7.21 -13.82 -4.43
C ALA A 394 8.37 -13.66 -3.42
N ASP A 395 8.18 -12.91 -2.34
CA ASP A 395 9.12 -12.88 -1.21
C ASP A 395 9.29 -14.26 -0.58
N TYR A 396 8.22 -15.05 -0.48
CA TYR A 396 8.31 -16.43 0.02
C TYR A 396 9.04 -17.34 -0.96
N LEU A 397 8.91 -17.15 -2.28
CA LEU A 397 9.73 -17.88 -3.24
C LEU A 397 11.21 -17.58 -3.04
N LYS A 398 11.59 -16.30 -2.83
CA LYS A 398 12.95 -15.91 -2.48
C LYS A 398 13.44 -16.65 -1.22
N ALA A 399 12.62 -16.68 -0.17
CA ALA A 399 12.94 -17.37 1.09
C ALA A 399 13.12 -18.87 0.87
N ILE A 400 12.29 -19.51 0.04
CA ILE A 400 12.41 -20.93 -0.34
C ILE A 400 13.74 -21.18 -1.07
N LEU A 401 14.02 -20.39 -2.10
CA LEU A 401 15.28 -20.53 -2.87
C LEU A 401 16.52 -20.33 -2.00
N ARG A 402 16.45 -19.47 -0.99
CA ARG A 402 17.53 -19.25 -0.03
C ARG A 402 17.59 -20.30 1.08
N GLY A 403 16.51 -21.05 1.32
CA GLY A 403 16.39 -22.01 2.43
C GLY A 403 16.42 -21.34 3.81
N ARG A 404 16.09 -20.06 3.92
CA ARG A 404 16.11 -19.29 5.17
C ARG A 404 15.05 -18.21 5.19
N ASP A 405 14.75 -17.68 6.39
CA ASP A 405 13.73 -16.65 6.60
C ASP A 405 12.30 -17.14 6.27
N LEU A 406 12.06 -18.45 6.36
CA LEU A 406 10.78 -19.09 6.10
C LEU A 406 9.95 -19.17 7.38
N PRO A 407 8.63 -18.83 7.34
CA PRO A 407 7.69 -19.22 8.37
C PRO A 407 7.74 -20.74 8.60
N ALA A 408 7.50 -21.17 9.84
CA ALA A 408 7.68 -22.59 10.21
C ALA A 408 6.78 -23.55 9.41
N ASP A 409 5.54 -23.13 9.13
CA ASP A 409 4.58 -23.88 8.31
C ASP A 409 5.02 -23.98 6.86
N LEU A 410 5.51 -22.88 6.29
CA LEU A 410 6.05 -22.86 4.93
C LEU A 410 7.35 -23.66 4.82
N ALA A 411 8.23 -23.59 5.83
CA ALA A 411 9.46 -24.38 5.88
C ALA A 411 9.14 -25.88 5.88
N GLN A 412 8.15 -26.30 6.65
CA GLN A 412 7.70 -27.70 6.66
C GLN A 412 7.13 -28.12 5.31
N ALA A 413 6.27 -27.29 4.69
CA ALA A 413 5.70 -27.56 3.38
C ALA A 413 6.77 -27.60 2.28
N ALA A 414 7.79 -26.72 2.37
CA ALA A 414 8.86 -26.64 1.39
C ALA A 414 9.88 -27.79 1.45
N HIS A 415 9.87 -28.61 2.51
CA HIS A 415 10.90 -29.62 2.76
C HIS A 415 11.12 -30.61 1.60
N GLY A 416 10.08 -30.90 0.81
CA GLY A 416 10.18 -31.77 -0.37
C GLY A 416 10.31 -31.02 -1.70
N SER A 417 10.41 -29.68 -1.68
CA SER A 417 10.48 -28.88 -2.90
C SER A 417 11.86 -28.92 -3.52
N LYS A 418 11.93 -29.13 -4.84
CA LYS A 418 13.16 -29.01 -5.61
C LYS A 418 13.75 -27.59 -5.61
N PHE A 419 12.96 -26.58 -5.23
CA PHE A 419 13.39 -25.19 -5.14
C PHE A 419 13.98 -24.82 -3.78
N LEU A 420 13.84 -25.68 -2.76
CA LEU A 420 14.34 -25.37 -1.43
C LEU A 420 15.87 -25.31 -1.41
N ALA A 421 16.40 -24.20 -0.85
CA ALA A 421 17.83 -24.00 -0.60
C ALA A 421 18.73 -24.11 -1.85
N GLN A 422 18.23 -23.69 -3.00
CA GLN A 422 18.99 -23.71 -4.27
C GLN A 422 20.04 -22.60 -4.35
N TYR A 423 19.89 -21.51 -3.57
CA TYR A 423 20.83 -20.41 -3.56
C TYR A 423 22.13 -20.76 -2.82
N CYS A 424 23.23 -20.61 -3.52
CA CYS A 424 24.58 -20.74 -2.97
C CYS A 424 25.36 -19.47 -3.30
N PRO A 425 25.76 -18.66 -2.30
CA PRO A 425 26.50 -17.42 -2.56
C PRO A 425 27.78 -17.66 -3.38
N GLY A 426 28.07 -16.73 -4.29
CA GLY A 426 29.23 -16.86 -5.20
C GLY A 426 30.56 -17.13 -4.50
N SER A 427 30.76 -16.55 -3.30
CA SER A 427 31.97 -16.75 -2.49
C SER A 427 32.18 -18.17 -1.96
N VAL A 428 31.10 -18.96 -1.86
CA VAL A 428 31.13 -20.34 -1.32
C VAL A 428 30.48 -21.36 -2.25
N HIS A 429 30.26 -20.99 -3.51
CA HIS A 429 29.57 -21.82 -4.50
C HIS A 429 30.15 -23.24 -4.62
N TRP A 430 31.45 -23.39 -4.48
CA TRP A 430 32.13 -24.69 -4.54
C TRP A 430 31.84 -25.60 -3.34
N LEU A 431 31.33 -25.05 -2.22
CA LEU A 431 30.94 -25.81 -1.04
C LEU A 431 29.47 -26.26 -1.06
N CYS A 432 28.62 -25.54 -1.77
CA CYS A 432 27.22 -25.87 -1.87
C CYS A 432 26.94 -26.54 -3.22
N ARG A 433 26.20 -27.64 -3.18
CA ARG A 433 25.68 -28.30 -4.39
C ARG A 433 24.18 -28.39 -4.26
N PRO A 434 23.46 -27.33 -4.67
CA PRO A 434 22.02 -27.41 -4.72
C PRO A 434 21.60 -28.53 -5.68
N ALA A 435 20.39 -29.05 -5.51
CA ALA A 435 19.85 -30.03 -6.43
C ALA A 435 19.86 -29.47 -7.85
N ASP A 436 20.18 -30.34 -8.84
CA ASP A 436 20.23 -29.90 -10.24
C ASP A 436 18.85 -29.49 -10.75
N LEU A 437 18.62 -28.21 -10.83
CA LEU A 437 17.52 -27.64 -11.60
C LEU A 437 17.99 -27.41 -13.04
N PRO A 438 17.24 -27.84 -14.06
CA PRO A 438 17.62 -27.61 -15.44
C PRO A 438 17.85 -26.12 -15.74
N ALA A 439 18.97 -25.81 -16.40
CA ALA A 439 19.31 -24.46 -16.86
C ALA A 439 19.02 -23.38 -15.81
N THR A 440 19.57 -23.55 -14.59
CA THR A 440 19.36 -22.64 -13.46
C THR A 440 20.71 -22.15 -12.91
N ASP A 441 20.82 -20.83 -12.69
CA ASP A 441 21.97 -20.19 -12.06
C ASP A 441 21.50 -19.08 -11.13
N LEU A 442 21.65 -19.29 -9.81
CA LEU A 442 21.31 -18.35 -8.76
C LEU A 442 22.54 -17.71 -8.12
N THR A 443 23.74 -17.88 -8.66
CA THR A 443 25.02 -17.52 -8.00
C THR A 443 25.00 -16.10 -7.41
N PHE A 444 24.47 -15.12 -8.14
CA PHE A 444 24.42 -13.71 -7.72
C PHE A 444 22.99 -13.22 -7.48
N ALA A 445 21.99 -14.09 -7.50
CA ALA A 445 20.57 -13.72 -7.49
C ALA A 445 20.16 -12.82 -6.32
N PHE A 446 20.77 -12.99 -5.15
CA PHE A 446 20.39 -12.30 -3.91
C PHE A 446 21.50 -11.44 -3.30
N GLU A 447 22.52 -11.13 -4.08
CA GLU A 447 23.55 -10.16 -3.69
C GLU A 447 23.04 -8.75 -3.97
N THR A 448 23.02 -7.90 -2.94
CA THR A 448 22.73 -6.46 -3.09
C THR A 448 23.94 -5.77 -3.71
N GLY A 449 23.70 -4.86 -4.67
CA GLY A 449 24.74 -4.13 -5.38
C GLY A 449 25.22 -2.89 -4.69
#